data_1fa90c6722e8bdcb699f3df1ce3a3b09
#
_entry.id   1fa90c6722e8bdcb699f3df1ce3a3b09
#
_cell.length_a   1.000
_cell.length_b   1.000
_cell.length_c   1.000
_cell.angle_alpha   90.00
_cell.angle_beta   90.00
_cell.angle_gamma   90.00
#
_symmetry.space_group_name_H-M   'P 1'
#
loop_
_entity.id
_entity.type
_entity.pdbx_description
1 polymer ?
#
loop_
_entity_poly.entity_id
_entity_poly.type
_entity_poly.pdbx_seq_one_letter_code
_entity_poly.pdbx_strand_id
1 'polypeptide(L)'
;YEAFTAVRQRYKDGADGIKLTVTGGVLSVAKSGDNPQFTEEEVDAVVKAAKDYGMWVAVHAHGSEGMKRAVIAGVDSVEHGTFMTEEVMDLMIERGTYYVPTISAGEFVAEKSKIDNYFPEIVRPKAASVGPQIGGTFGKAYKKGVKIAFGTDVGVQPHGTNWKEFVYM
;
A
#
# COMPACT_ATOMS: atom_id res chain seq x y z
N TYR A 1 17.28 -1.91 -15.72
CA TYR A 1 17.80 -0.66 -16.33
C TYR A 1 16.69 0.38 -16.46
N GLU A 2 15.50 0.01 -16.91
CA GLU A 2 14.35 0.90 -17.10
C GLU A 2 13.87 1.54 -15.80
N ALA A 3 13.85 0.80 -14.68
CA ALA A 3 13.48 1.30 -13.38
C ALA A 3 14.37 2.47 -12.93
N PHE A 4 15.70 2.35 -13.09
CA PHE A 4 16.63 3.45 -12.83
C PHE A 4 16.35 4.69 -13.69
N THR A 5 16.08 4.47 -14.98
CA THR A 5 15.77 5.55 -15.92
C THR A 5 14.48 6.27 -15.52
N ALA A 6 13.44 5.52 -15.17
CA ALA A 6 12.16 6.07 -14.75
C ALA A 6 12.27 6.94 -13.50
N VAL A 7 13.01 6.48 -12.48
CA VAL A 7 13.23 7.26 -11.24
C VAL A 7 13.99 8.55 -11.52
N ARG A 8 15.07 8.47 -12.29
CA ARG A 8 15.87 9.65 -12.67
C ARG A 8 15.06 10.66 -13.48
N GLN A 9 14.13 10.17 -14.33
CA GLN A 9 13.22 11.04 -15.04
C GLN A 9 12.26 11.74 -14.07
N ARG A 10 11.68 11.02 -13.08
CA ARG A 10 10.81 11.66 -12.07
C ARG A 10 11.56 12.72 -11.26
N TYR A 11 12.80 12.46 -10.86
CA TYR A 11 13.63 13.47 -10.21
C TYR A 11 13.83 14.71 -11.10
N LYS A 12 14.16 14.51 -12.37
CA LYS A 12 14.30 15.59 -13.35
C LYS A 12 13.00 16.38 -13.56
N ASP A 13 11.86 15.70 -13.45
CA ASP A 13 10.54 16.32 -13.55
C ASP A 13 10.14 17.07 -12.25
N GLY A 14 10.99 17.08 -11.23
CA GLY A 14 10.77 17.79 -9.97
C GLY A 14 10.04 16.99 -8.89
N ALA A 15 10.01 15.67 -8.97
CA ALA A 15 9.42 14.84 -7.92
C ALA A 15 10.28 14.79 -6.66
N ASP A 16 9.67 14.88 -5.48
CA ASP A 16 10.31 14.75 -4.16
C ASP A 16 10.33 13.31 -3.64
N GLY A 17 9.58 12.41 -4.26
CA GLY A 17 9.47 11.03 -3.88
C GLY A 17 8.93 10.15 -4.99
N ILE A 18 9.01 8.83 -4.77
CA ILE A 18 8.54 7.81 -5.70
C ILE A 18 7.38 7.05 -5.08
N LYS A 19 6.28 6.89 -5.82
CA LYS A 19 5.19 5.99 -5.48
C LYS A 19 5.18 4.79 -6.42
N LEU A 20 5.17 3.58 -5.85
CA LEU A 20 5.04 2.32 -6.60
C LEU A 20 3.73 1.62 -6.24
N THR A 21 3.24 0.80 -7.17
CA THR A 21 2.15 -0.16 -6.95
C THR A 21 2.75 -1.56 -7.03
N VAL A 22 3.26 -2.06 -5.89
CA VAL A 22 4.04 -3.33 -5.87
C VAL A 22 3.18 -4.57 -5.87
N THR A 23 1.87 -4.43 -5.66
CA THR A 23 0.87 -5.50 -5.86
C THR A 23 -0.27 -4.98 -6.73
N GLY A 24 -1.16 -5.87 -7.15
CA GLY A 24 -2.43 -5.45 -7.72
C GLY A 24 -3.26 -4.60 -6.76
N GLY A 25 -4.25 -3.90 -7.29
CA GLY A 25 -5.18 -3.06 -6.51
C GLY A 25 -6.57 -3.68 -6.41
N VAL A 26 -7.29 -3.33 -5.35
CA VAL A 26 -8.68 -3.80 -5.11
C VAL A 26 -9.61 -3.34 -6.21
N LEU A 27 -9.55 -2.07 -6.59
CA LEU A 27 -10.43 -1.46 -7.59
C LEU A 27 -9.95 -1.66 -9.03
N SER A 28 -8.79 -2.28 -9.24
CA SER A 28 -8.28 -2.60 -10.57
C SER A 28 -9.10 -3.70 -11.25
N VAL A 29 -9.29 -3.59 -12.57
CA VAL A 29 -9.93 -4.62 -13.39
C VAL A 29 -8.94 -5.75 -13.66
N ALA A 30 -8.48 -6.41 -12.59
CA ALA A 30 -7.56 -7.54 -12.60
C ALA A 30 -8.11 -8.65 -11.70
N LYS A 31 -7.79 -9.90 -12.01
CA LYS A 31 -8.29 -11.08 -11.27
C LYS A 31 -7.80 -11.11 -9.82
N SER A 32 -6.58 -10.66 -9.57
CA SER A 32 -5.98 -10.62 -8.23
C SER A 32 -5.60 -9.18 -7.85
N GLY A 33 -5.85 -8.83 -6.58
CA GLY A 33 -5.42 -7.59 -5.96
C GLY A 33 -4.14 -7.74 -5.13
N ASP A 34 -3.60 -8.95 -4.99
CA ASP A 34 -2.51 -9.27 -4.07
C ASP A 34 -1.24 -9.82 -4.74
N ASN A 35 -1.30 -10.15 -6.04
CA ASN A 35 -0.12 -10.62 -6.76
C ASN A 35 0.94 -9.52 -6.91
N PRO A 36 2.24 -9.86 -6.73
CA PRO A 36 3.35 -8.93 -6.99
C PRO A 36 3.32 -8.39 -8.42
N GLN A 37 3.63 -7.10 -8.57
CA GLN A 37 3.72 -6.41 -9.88
C GLN A 37 5.17 -6.15 -10.29
N PHE A 38 6.12 -6.34 -9.38
CA PHE A 38 7.55 -6.13 -9.60
C PHE A 38 8.36 -7.31 -9.08
N THR A 39 9.48 -7.60 -9.73
CA THR A 39 10.51 -8.50 -9.18
C THR A 39 11.28 -7.80 -8.06
N GLU A 40 12.07 -8.57 -7.30
CA GLU A 40 12.92 -8.02 -6.24
C GLU A 40 13.94 -7.03 -6.82
N GLU A 41 14.55 -7.37 -7.95
CA GLU A 41 15.55 -6.54 -8.63
C GLU A 41 14.97 -5.22 -9.14
N GLU A 42 13.72 -5.22 -9.59
CA GLU A 42 13.05 -3.99 -10.05
C GLU A 42 12.76 -3.05 -8.89
N VAL A 43 12.24 -3.55 -7.77
CA VAL A 43 11.98 -2.73 -6.59
C VAL A 43 13.28 -2.21 -6.00
N ASP A 44 14.30 -3.06 -5.88
CA ASP A 44 15.64 -2.69 -5.40
C ASP A 44 16.26 -1.59 -6.27
N ALA A 45 16.14 -1.72 -7.59
CA ALA A 45 16.62 -0.70 -8.52
C ALA A 45 15.93 0.66 -8.34
N VAL A 46 14.60 0.65 -8.11
CA VAL A 46 13.85 1.90 -7.83
C VAL A 46 14.32 2.54 -6.53
N VAL A 47 14.39 1.76 -5.44
CA VAL A 47 14.79 2.26 -4.13
C VAL A 47 16.22 2.81 -4.15
N LYS A 48 17.17 2.09 -4.78
CA LYS A 48 18.54 2.55 -4.93
C LYS A 48 18.62 3.86 -5.70
N ALA A 49 17.94 3.95 -6.85
CA ALA A 49 17.93 5.18 -7.64
C ALA A 49 17.30 6.36 -6.89
N ALA A 50 16.21 6.13 -6.14
CA ALA A 50 15.57 7.16 -5.33
C ALA A 50 16.50 7.67 -4.21
N LYS A 51 17.19 6.77 -3.51
CA LYS A 51 18.14 7.11 -2.45
C LYS A 51 19.31 7.95 -2.95
N ASP A 52 19.80 7.73 -4.17
CA ASP A 52 20.85 8.55 -4.78
C ASP A 52 20.48 10.04 -4.85
N TYR A 53 19.18 10.34 -4.91
CA TYR A 53 18.63 11.70 -4.97
C TYR A 53 17.95 12.17 -3.68
N GLY A 54 18.04 11.41 -2.60
CA GLY A 54 17.40 11.74 -1.33
C GLY A 54 15.86 11.68 -1.37
N MET A 55 15.28 10.98 -2.35
CA MET A 55 13.83 10.81 -2.48
C MET A 55 13.33 9.67 -1.59
N TRP A 56 12.17 9.87 -0.95
CA TRP A 56 11.45 8.81 -0.26
C TRP A 56 10.73 7.90 -1.26
N VAL A 57 10.46 6.67 -0.83
CA VAL A 57 9.74 5.67 -1.64
C VAL A 57 8.56 5.11 -0.83
N ALA A 58 7.36 5.32 -1.32
CA ALA A 58 6.12 4.78 -0.76
C ALA A 58 5.51 3.73 -1.70
N VAL A 59 4.90 2.67 -1.12
CA VAL A 59 4.35 1.60 -1.95
C VAL A 59 2.90 1.28 -1.59
N HIS A 60 2.04 1.20 -2.62
CA HIS A 60 0.76 0.52 -2.50
C HIS A 60 1.00 -0.99 -2.47
N ALA A 61 0.47 -1.69 -1.47
CA ALA A 61 0.53 -3.14 -1.39
C ALA A 61 -0.64 -3.74 -0.60
N HIS A 62 -1.28 -4.76 -1.16
CA HIS A 62 -2.24 -5.59 -0.45
C HIS A 62 -1.64 -6.96 -0.10
N GLY A 63 -1.00 -7.62 -1.05
CA GLY A 63 -0.41 -8.96 -0.87
C GLY A 63 0.93 -8.95 -0.14
N SER A 64 1.14 -9.96 0.70
CA SER A 64 2.32 -10.06 1.57
C SER A 64 3.64 -10.21 0.81
N GLU A 65 3.66 -10.92 -0.32
CA GLU A 65 4.89 -11.13 -1.09
C GLU A 65 5.42 -9.82 -1.70
N GLY A 66 4.54 -9.00 -2.31
CA GLY A 66 4.94 -7.69 -2.81
C GLY A 66 5.40 -6.74 -1.71
N MET A 67 4.71 -6.77 -0.54
CA MET A 67 5.15 -6.03 0.64
C MET A 67 6.54 -6.46 1.11
N LYS A 68 6.78 -7.78 1.21
CA LYS A 68 8.05 -8.33 1.66
C LYS A 68 9.21 -7.83 0.77
N ARG A 69 9.07 -7.93 -0.54
CA ARG A 69 10.06 -7.43 -1.51
C ARG A 69 10.35 -5.94 -1.31
N ALA A 70 9.29 -5.15 -1.16
CA ALA A 70 9.39 -3.72 -0.97
C ALA A 70 10.12 -3.35 0.35
N VAL A 71 9.75 -3.99 1.46
CA VAL A 71 10.37 -3.73 2.78
C VAL A 71 11.84 -4.17 2.78
N ILE A 72 12.17 -5.31 2.17
CA ILE A 72 13.56 -5.77 2.03
C ILE A 72 14.39 -4.77 1.21
N ALA A 73 13.83 -4.24 0.12
CA ALA A 73 14.49 -3.22 -0.69
C ALA A 73 14.69 -1.88 0.06
N GLY A 74 13.94 -1.64 1.14
CA GLY A 74 14.09 -0.49 2.02
C GLY A 74 13.23 0.70 1.63
N VAL A 75 11.96 0.46 1.31
CA VAL A 75 10.95 1.51 1.13
C VAL A 75 10.65 2.21 2.46
N ASP A 76 10.23 3.48 2.40
CA ASP A 76 9.95 4.28 3.58
C ASP A 76 8.56 4.00 4.15
N SER A 77 7.56 3.72 3.30
CA SER A 77 6.22 3.37 3.76
C SER A 77 5.53 2.33 2.89
N VAL A 78 4.60 1.60 3.54
CA VAL A 78 3.65 0.67 2.91
C VAL A 78 2.24 1.18 3.18
N GLU A 79 1.49 1.47 2.13
CA GLU A 79 0.09 1.85 2.20
C GLU A 79 -0.82 0.62 2.06
N HIS A 80 -1.94 0.65 2.76
CA HIS A 80 -3.00 -0.37 2.88
C HIS A 80 -2.55 -1.60 3.69
N GLY A 81 -1.53 -2.33 3.26
CA GLY A 81 -0.96 -3.47 4.01
C GLY A 81 -1.96 -4.60 4.34
N THR A 82 -3.01 -4.78 3.54
CA THR A 82 -4.21 -5.56 3.88
C THR A 82 -3.89 -6.98 4.37
N PHE A 83 -3.07 -7.72 3.64
CA PHE A 83 -2.71 -9.11 3.96
C PHE A 83 -1.29 -9.23 4.52
N MET A 84 -0.87 -8.22 5.29
CA MET A 84 0.44 -8.20 5.95
C MET A 84 0.57 -9.37 6.93
N THR A 85 1.62 -10.15 6.77
CA THR A 85 1.95 -11.27 7.66
C THR A 85 2.82 -10.80 8.84
N GLU A 86 2.93 -11.64 9.88
CA GLU A 86 3.82 -11.35 11.01
C GLU A 86 5.28 -11.21 10.57
N GLU A 87 5.72 -11.99 9.60
CA GLU A 87 7.07 -11.88 9.01
C GLU A 87 7.30 -10.49 8.42
N VAL A 88 6.32 -9.97 7.65
CA VAL A 88 6.43 -8.62 7.08
C VAL A 88 6.43 -7.54 8.18
N MET A 89 5.62 -7.71 9.24
CA MET A 89 5.63 -6.80 10.38
C MET A 89 7.00 -6.76 11.06
N ASP A 90 7.63 -7.91 11.26
CA ASP A 90 8.98 -8.00 11.84
C ASP A 90 10.03 -7.29 10.97
N LEU A 91 9.97 -7.50 9.65
CA LEU A 91 10.82 -6.80 8.70
C LEU A 91 10.60 -5.29 8.73
N MET A 92 9.34 -4.83 8.81
CA MET A 92 9.04 -3.39 8.92
C MET A 92 9.60 -2.76 10.19
N ILE A 93 9.54 -3.48 11.32
CA ILE A 93 10.13 -3.03 12.58
C ILE A 93 11.66 -2.94 12.43
N GLU A 94 12.31 -3.98 11.90
CA GLU A 94 13.75 -4.03 11.66
C GLU A 94 14.23 -2.89 10.74
N ARG A 95 13.52 -2.65 9.65
CA ARG A 95 13.87 -1.66 8.64
C ARG A 95 13.41 -0.24 8.97
N GLY A 96 12.52 -0.09 9.95
CA GLY A 96 11.95 1.18 10.34
C GLY A 96 10.91 1.71 9.35
N THR A 97 10.35 0.84 8.48
CA THR A 97 9.34 1.18 7.48
C THR A 97 8.02 1.56 8.16
N TYR A 98 7.37 2.63 7.70
CA TYR A 98 6.07 3.05 8.19
C TYR A 98 4.93 2.26 7.55
N TYR A 99 3.89 2.00 8.33
CA TYR A 99 2.62 1.47 7.87
C TYR A 99 1.55 2.56 7.83
N VAL A 100 0.91 2.76 6.68
CA VAL A 100 -0.19 3.71 6.46
C VAL A 100 -1.45 2.91 6.14
N PRO A 101 -2.33 2.62 7.11
CA PRO A 101 -3.37 1.59 6.96
C PRO A 101 -4.52 1.97 6.03
N THR A 102 -4.91 3.23 5.96
CA THR A 102 -6.05 3.69 5.14
C THR A 102 -7.34 2.90 5.38
N ILE A 103 -7.66 2.67 6.66
CA ILE A 103 -8.79 1.82 7.09
C ILE A 103 -10.11 2.34 6.54
N SER A 104 -10.28 3.67 6.56
CA SER A 104 -11.51 4.32 6.07
C SER A 104 -11.79 4.05 4.59
N ALA A 105 -10.75 3.94 3.75
CA ALA A 105 -10.90 3.55 2.35
C ALA A 105 -11.35 2.08 2.25
N GLY A 106 -10.73 1.18 3.02
CA GLY A 106 -11.10 -0.23 3.09
C GLY A 106 -12.55 -0.44 3.50
N GLU A 107 -12.99 0.22 4.58
CA GLU A 107 -14.37 0.16 5.06
C GLU A 107 -15.37 0.68 4.02
N PHE A 108 -15.04 1.79 3.35
CA PHE A 108 -15.88 2.35 2.30
C PHE A 108 -16.06 1.37 1.12
N VAL A 109 -14.98 0.78 0.60
CA VAL A 109 -15.11 -0.16 -0.52
C VAL A 109 -15.84 -1.44 -0.12
N ALA A 110 -15.66 -1.92 1.11
CA ALA A 110 -16.39 -3.05 1.64
C ALA A 110 -17.90 -2.75 1.78
N GLU A 111 -18.26 -1.55 2.25
CA GLU A 111 -19.66 -1.11 2.28
C GLU A 111 -20.26 -1.05 0.88
N LYS A 112 -19.55 -0.43 -0.08
CA LYS A 112 -20.04 -0.25 -1.45
C LYS A 112 -20.11 -1.57 -2.24
N SER A 113 -19.31 -2.56 -1.90
CA SER A 113 -19.38 -3.89 -2.51
C SER A 113 -20.72 -4.62 -2.29
N LYS A 114 -21.48 -4.19 -1.25
CA LYS A 114 -22.81 -4.73 -0.94
C LYS A 114 -23.91 -4.17 -1.85
N ILE A 115 -23.63 -3.10 -2.58
CA ILE A 115 -24.58 -2.43 -3.48
C ILE A 115 -24.44 -3.05 -4.86
N ASP A 116 -25.57 -3.54 -5.41
CA ASP A 116 -25.56 -4.15 -6.73
C ASP A 116 -25.15 -3.14 -7.81
N ASN A 117 -24.30 -3.57 -8.72
CA ASN A 117 -23.76 -2.79 -9.84
C ASN A 117 -22.95 -1.53 -9.45
N TYR A 118 -22.59 -1.36 -8.17
CA TYR A 118 -21.72 -0.25 -7.78
C TYR A 118 -20.28 -0.46 -8.28
N PHE A 119 -19.77 -1.69 -8.14
CA PHE A 119 -18.48 -2.10 -8.72
C PHE A 119 -18.70 -3.15 -9.83
N PRO A 120 -17.79 -3.23 -10.82
CA PRO A 120 -17.74 -4.35 -11.74
C PRO A 120 -17.66 -5.69 -11.00
N GLU A 121 -18.23 -6.75 -11.59
CA GLU A 121 -18.27 -8.09 -10.97
C GLU A 121 -16.90 -8.62 -10.54
N ILE A 122 -15.84 -8.33 -11.31
CA ILE A 122 -14.46 -8.73 -10.99
C ILE A 122 -13.88 -7.99 -9.79
N VAL A 123 -14.36 -6.78 -9.50
CA VAL A 123 -13.88 -5.93 -8.38
C VAL A 123 -14.62 -6.26 -7.09
N ARG A 124 -15.92 -6.56 -7.18
CA ARG A 124 -16.82 -6.72 -6.04
C ARG A 124 -16.32 -7.70 -4.96
N PRO A 125 -15.86 -8.93 -5.26
CA PRO A 125 -15.36 -9.85 -4.23
C PRO A 125 -14.06 -9.35 -3.55
N LYS A 126 -13.17 -8.68 -4.28
CA LYS A 126 -11.97 -8.07 -3.71
C LYS A 126 -12.33 -6.94 -2.75
N ALA A 127 -13.23 -6.05 -3.16
CA ALA A 127 -13.72 -4.96 -2.32
C ALA A 127 -14.37 -5.45 -1.03
N ALA A 128 -15.15 -6.53 -1.10
CA ALA A 128 -15.81 -7.14 0.06
C ALA A 128 -14.80 -7.73 1.08
N SER A 129 -13.65 -8.21 0.62
CA SER A 129 -12.65 -8.87 1.48
C SER A 129 -11.71 -7.90 2.19
N VAL A 130 -11.47 -6.71 1.63
CA VAL A 130 -10.41 -5.79 2.09
C VAL A 130 -10.75 -5.10 3.40
N GLY A 131 -11.94 -4.52 3.54
CA GLY A 131 -12.30 -3.73 4.72
C GLY A 131 -12.09 -4.48 6.04
N PRO A 132 -12.70 -5.67 6.23
CA PRO A 132 -12.52 -6.45 7.44
C PRO A 132 -11.06 -6.86 7.72
N GLN A 133 -10.25 -7.02 6.68
CA GLN A 133 -8.84 -7.41 6.82
C GLN A 133 -7.95 -6.24 7.23
N ILE A 134 -8.11 -5.07 6.65
CA ILE A 134 -7.26 -3.90 6.93
C ILE A 134 -7.30 -3.55 8.42
N GLY A 135 -8.49 -3.42 9.02
CA GLY A 135 -8.63 -3.09 10.44
C GLY A 135 -8.00 -4.14 11.36
N GLY A 136 -8.20 -5.43 11.05
CA GLY A 136 -7.59 -6.53 11.79
C GLY A 136 -6.06 -6.54 11.69
N THR A 137 -5.53 -6.29 10.50
CA THR A 137 -4.08 -6.19 10.25
C THR A 137 -3.48 -5.00 10.98
N PHE A 138 -4.12 -3.84 10.91
CA PHE A 138 -3.70 -2.65 11.66
C PHE A 138 -3.57 -2.92 13.15
N GLY A 139 -4.59 -3.51 13.76
CA GLY A 139 -4.57 -3.82 15.20
C GLY A 139 -3.42 -4.76 15.60
N LYS A 140 -3.07 -5.72 14.75
CA LYS A 140 -1.91 -6.61 14.96
C LYS A 140 -0.59 -5.86 14.82
N ALA A 141 -0.42 -5.11 13.73
CA ALA A 141 0.79 -4.34 13.44
C ALA A 141 1.09 -3.31 14.54
N TYR A 142 0.05 -2.56 14.98
CA TYR A 142 0.17 -1.61 16.08
C TYR A 142 0.64 -2.26 17.38
N LYS A 143 -0.01 -3.35 17.78
CA LYS A 143 0.36 -4.09 19.01
C LYS A 143 1.77 -4.68 18.94
N LYS A 144 2.23 -5.04 17.76
CA LYS A 144 3.57 -5.59 17.53
C LYS A 144 4.65 -4.52 17.54
N GLY A 145 4.29 -3.26 17.36
CA GLY A 145 5.21 -2.11 17.41
C GLY A 145 5.69 -1.63 16.04
N VAL A 146 4.98 -1.96 14.97
CA VAL A 146 5.24 -1.37 13.65
C VAL A 146 4.99 0.15 13.73
N LYS A 147 5.87 0.94 13.13
CA LYS A 147 5.68 2.39 13.02
C LYS A 147 4.45 2.71 12.19
N ILE A 148 3.53 3.48 12.73
CA ILE A 148 2.30 3.87 12.06
C ILE A 148 2.38 5.32 11.60
N ALA A 149 1.89 5.60 10.38
CA ALA A 149 1.66 6.93 9.89
C ALA A 149 0.20 7.09 9.44
N PHE A 150 -0.32 8.31 9.57
CA PHE A 150 -1.69 8.63 9.17
C PHE A 150 -1.80 8.84 7.66
N GLY A 151 -2.80 8.23 7.04
CA GLY A 151 -3.18 8.45 5.65
C GLY A 151 -4.56 7.87 5.38
N THR A 152 -5.32 8.48 4.49
CA THR A 152 -6.75 8.17 4.30
C THR A 152 -7.11 7.62 2.93
N ASP A 153 -6.24 7.80 1.93
CA ASP A 153 -6.52 7.48 0.52
C ASP A 153 -7.86 8.08 0.03
N VAL A 154 -8.19 9.29 0.54
CA VAL A 154 -9.43 9.99 0.16
C VAL A 154 -9.42 10.33 -1.32
N GLY A 155 -10.57 10.10 -1.95
CA GLY A 155 -10.74 9.98 -3.39
C GLY A 155 -11.33 8.60 -3.69
N VAL A 156 -10.93 7.57 -2.94
CA VAL A 156 -11.64 6.29 -2.85
C VAL A 156 -12.99 6.51 -2.17
N GLN A 157 -13.00 7.13 -1.00
CA GLN A 157 -14.21 7.63 -0.34
C GLN A 157 -14.40 9.15 -0.58
N PRO A 158 -15.59 9.70 -0.33
CA PRO A 158 -15.86 11.13 -0.53
C PRO A 158 -14.95 12.04 0.29
N HIS A 159 -14.52 13.15 -0.30
CA HIS A 159 -13.81 14.22 0.41
C HIS A 159 -14.61 14.72 1.62
N GLY A 160 -13.92 15.16 2.67
CA GLY A 160 -14.53 15.59 3.92
C GLY A 160 -14.82 14.46 4.92
N THR A 161 -14.55 13.20 4.55
CA THR A 161 -14.68 12.04 5.46
C THR A 161 -13.35 11.56 6.06
N ASN A 162 -12.25 12.23 5.78
CA ASN A 162 -10.88 11.91 6.20
C ASN A 162 -10.74 11.71 7.72
N TRP A 163 -11.50 12.48 8.52
CA TRP A 163 -11.49 12.41 9.97
C TRP A 163 -11.86 11.03 10.51
N LYS A 164 -12.59 10.22 9.72
CA LYS A 164 -12.97 8.85 10.11
C LYS A 164 -11.75 7.96 10.35
N GLU A 165 -10.65 8.22 9.64
CA GLU A 165 -9.41 7.46 9.86
C GLU A 165 -8.90 7.57 11.29
N PHE A 166 -8.98 8.75 11.91
CA PHE A 166 -8.63 8.93 13.32
C PHE A 166 -9.52 8.12 14.28
N VAL A 167 -10.74 7.83 13.87
CA VAL A 167 -11.67 7.02 14.69
C VAL A 167 -11.36 5.53 14.57
N TYR A 168 -10.89 5.11 13.39
CA TYR A 168 -10.55 3.70 13.13
C TYR A 168 -9.16 3.32 13.66
N MET A 169 -8.24 4.26 13.75
CA MET A 169 -6.88 4.07 14.30
C MET A 169 -6.87 4.17 15.83
#